data_9e32fa6cd7b0df2d11f6659edf3880f3
#
_entry.id   9e32fa6cd7b0df2d11f6659edf3880f3
#
_cell.length_a   1.000
_cell.length_b   1.000
_cell.length_c   1.000
_cell.angle_alpha   90.00
_cell.angle_beta   90.00
_cell.angle_gamma   90.00
#
_symmetry.space_group_name_H-M   'P 1'
#
loop_
_entity.id
_entity.type
_entity.pdbx_description
1 polymer ?
#
loop_
_entity_poly.entity_id
_entity_poly.type
_entity_poly.pdbx_seq_one_letter_code
_entity_poly.pdbx_strand_id
1 'polypeptide(L)'
;LNSNIEKIFNHSPFFLNENKNLKKHYKYVNEYNIKIIPVTNKKGVLIGAYNTDQKINYQKLNNKIIIMAGGRGERLRPLTNDIPKPMVKINGKPILEKIILNCQNSGFENFFLSVNYLKNQIKSYFKRGKSINVNINYLEEKKPLGTLGSVRLIEKKILELKKPFIVIN
;
A
#
# COMPACT_ATOMS: atom_id res chain seq x y z
N LEU A 1 -23.52 -33.71 13.49
CA LEU A 1 -23.43 -32.27 13.17
C LEU A 1 -24.85 -31.74 12.89
N ASN A 2 -25.69 -31.60 13.92
CA ASN A 2 -27.01 -30.93 13.84
C ASN A 2 -26.92 -29.55 14.50
N SER A 3 -26.01 -28.70 14.02
CA SER A 3 -26.01 -27.30 14.43
C SER A 3 -27.08 -26.58 13.62
N ASN A 4 -28.11 -26.03 14.29
CA ASN A 4 -29.09 -25.20 13.63
C ASN A 4 -28.40 -23.99 13.00
N ILE A 5 -28.45 -23.87 11.68
CA ILE A 5 -27.87 -22.80 10.89
C ILE A 5 -28.25 -21.42 11.43
N GLU A 6 -29.42 -21.23 11.96
CA GLU A 6 -29.90 -19.98 12.58
C GLU A 6 -29.00 -19.45 13.70
N LYS A 7 -28.21 -20.31 14.36
CA LYS A 7 -27.30 -19.91 15.43
C LYS A 7 -25.96 -19.37 14.95
N ILE A 8 -25.62 -19.56 13.69
CA ILE A 8 -24.29 -19.26 13.15
C ILE A 8 -24.30 -18.27 11.99
N PHE A 9 -25.46 -17.95 11.41
CA PHE A 9 -25.50 -16.97 10.32
C PHE A 9 -25.66 -15.53 10.83
N ASN A 10 -25.14 -14.59 10.05
CA ASN A 10 -25.29 -13.17 10.33
C ASN A 10 -26.68 -12.69 9.89
N HIS A 11 -27.54 -12.31 10.85
CA HIS A 11 -28.91 -11.83 10.59
C HIS A 11 -28.96 -10.46 9.90
N SER A 12 -27.87 -9.69 9.93
CA SER A 12 -27.79 -8.36 9.32
C SER A 12 -26.50 -8.23 8.49
N PRO A 13 -26.37 -9.01 7.41
CA PRO A 13 -25.16 -8.99 6.61
C PRO A 13 -25.02 -7.65 5.89
N PHE A 14 -23.78 -7.17 5.78
CA PHE A 14 -23.48 -6.07 4.87
C PHE A 14 -23.63 -6.56 3.43
N PHE A 15 -24.41 -5.86 2.62
CA PHE A 15 -24.61 -6.16 1.20
C PHE A 15 -24.55 -4.90 0.34
N LEU A 16 -24.24 -5.07 -0.92
CA LEU A 16 -24.28 -4.01 -1.91
C LEU A 16 -25.51 -4.16 -2.80
N ASN A 17 -26.17 -3.05 -3.10
CA ASN A 17 -27.13 -2.99 -4.19
C ASN A 17 -26.38 -2.84 -5.51
N GLU A 18 -26.87 -3.40 -6.61
CA GLU A 18 -26.27 -3.38 -7.97
C GLU A 18 -25.73 -2.02 -8.43
N ASN A 19 -26.32 -0.92 -7.94
CA ASN A 19 -25.94 0.46 -8.29
C ASN A 19 -25.00 1.11 -7.24
N LYS A 20 -24.63 0.42 -6.17
CA LYS A 20 -23.76 1.01 -5.13
C LYS A 20 -22.28 0.80 -5.45
N ASN A 21 -21.54 1.87 -5.35
CA ASN A 21 -20.09 1.85 -5.54
C ASN A 21 -19.39 1.34 -4.27
N LEU A 22 -18.71 0.19 -4.36
CA LEU A 22 -17.92 -0.40 -3.27
C LEU A 22 -16.92 0.58 -2.66
N LYS A 23 -16.37 1.51 -3.44
CA LYS A 23 -15.39 2.50 -2.95
C LYS A 23 -15.88 3.30 -1.75
N LYS A 24 -17.18 3.60 -1.67
CA LYS A 24 -17.78 4.33 -0.54
C LYS A 24 -17.77 3.52 0.76
N HIS A 25 -17.69 2.19 0.68
CA HIS A 25 -17.77 1.28 1.82
C HIS A 25 -16.43 0.62 2.16
N TYR A 26 -15.35 1.00 1.46
CA TYR A 26 -14.05 0.35 1.58
C TYR A 26 -13.47 0.37 2.99
N LYS A 27 -13.67 1.49 3.71
CA LYS A 27 -13.24 1.62 5.11
C LYS A 27 -13.93 0.57 5.99
N TYR A 28 -15.23 0.44 5.88
CA TYR A 28 -16.04 -0.52 6.62
C TYR A 28 -15.65 -1.98 6.29
N VAL A 29 -15.52 -2.28 5.01
CA VAL A 29 -15.13 -3.62 4.53
C VAL A 29 -13.77 -4.04 5.07
N ASN A 30 -12.80 -3.14 5.10
CA ASN A 30 -11.46 -3.41 5.64
C ASN A 30 -11.45 -3.52 7.17
N GLU A 31 -12.16 -2.64 7.86
CA GLU A 31 -12.26 -2.62 9.32
C GLU A 31 -12.83 -3.95 9.85
N TYR A 32 -13.87 -4.47 9.22
CA TYR A 32 -14.52 -5.74 9.60
C TYR A 32 -13.96 -6.96 8.84
N ASN A 33 -12.90 -6.80 8.05
CA ASN A 33 -12.25 -7.88 7.28
C ASN A 33 -13.24 -8.72 6.46
N ILE A 34 -14.22 -8.05 5.83
CA ILE A 34 -15.27 -8.73 5.05
C ILE A 34 -14.66 -9.24 3.74
N LYS A 35 -14.70 -10.55 3.52
CA LYS A 35 -14.12 -11.22 2.34
C LYS A 35 -15.06 -11.32 1.17
N ILE A 36 -16.33 -11.54 1.45
CA ILE A 36 -17.38 -11.73 0.44
C ILE A 36 -18.54 -10.81 0.79
N ILE A 37 -18.98 -10.01 -0.19
CA ILE A 37 -20.11 -9.10 -0.05
C ILE A 37 -21.22 -9.55 -0.99
N PRO A 38 -22.39 -9.94 -0.49
CA PRO A 38 -23.55 -10.24 -1.33
C PRO A 38 -23.98 -9.00 -2.14
N VAL A 39 -24.37 -9.21 -3.39
CA VAL A 39 -24.89 -8.15 -4.26
C VAL A 39 -26.37 -8.45 -4.56
N THR A 40 -27.22 -7.46 -4.32
CA THR A 40 -28.66 -7.58 -4.54
C THR A 40 -29.14 -6.61 -5.63
N ASN A 41 -30.21 -6.97 -6.31
CA ASN A 41 -30.92 -6.04 -7.18
C ASN A 41 -31.78 -5.06 -6.38
N LYS A 42 -32.52 -4.18 -7.08
CA LYS A 42 -33.43 -3.20 -6.45
C LYS A 42 -34.58 -3.85 -5.66
N LYS A 43 -34.91 -5.12 -5.94
CA LYS A 43 -35.93 -5.89 -5.23
C LYS A 43 -35.40 -6.67 -4.03
N GLY A 44 -34.10 -6.52 -3.68
CA GLY A 44 -33.45 -7.25 -2.59
C GLY A 44 -33.07 -8.70 -2.93
N VAL A 45 -33.25 -9.13 -4.17
CA VAL A 45 -32.89 -10.50 -4.61
C VAL A 45 -31.38 -10.58 -4.82
N LEU A 46 -30.75 -11.63 -4.30
CA LEU A 46 -29.32 -11.90 -4.49
C LEU A 46 -29.04 -12.18 -5.98
N ILE A 47 -28.17 -11.40 -6.58
CA ILE A 47 -27.78 -11.51 -7.99
C ILE A 47 -26.31 -11.87 -8.18
N GLY A 48 -25.52 -11.86 -7.09
CA GLY A 48 -24.13 -12.21 -7.12
C GLY A 48 -23.43 -11.95 -5.80
N ALA A 49 -22.12 -12.14 -5.80
CA ALA A 49 -21.26 -11.83 -4.67
C ALA A 49 -19.99 -11.15 -5.14
N TYR A 50 -19.53 -10.17 -4.38
CA TYR A 50 -18.28 -9.47 -4.61
C TYR A 50 -17.20 -10.05 -3.69
N ASN A 51 -16.14 -10.61 -4.26
CA ASN A 51 -15.00 -11.08 -3.48
C ASN A 51 -14.01 -9.91 -3.29
N THR A 52 -13.82 -9.48 -2.04
CA THR A 52 -12.95 -8.36 -1.69
C THR A 52 -11.46 -8.70 -1.78
N ASP A 53 -11.11 -10.00 -1.79
CA ASP A 53 -9.74 -10.46 -2.02
C ASP A 53 -9.37 -10.38 -3.52
N GLN A 54 -10.36 -10.30 -4.42
CA GLN A 54 -10.08 -9.96 -5.81
C GLN A 54 -9.59 -8.51 -5.84
N LYS A 55 -8.34 -8.33 -6.24
CA LYS A 55 -7.74 -7.00 -6.44
C LYS A 55 -8.72 -6.15 -7.24
N ILE A 56 -9.27 -5.11 -6.62
CA ILE A 56 -9.99 -4.08 -7.37
C ILE A 56 -8.98 -3.59 -8.40
N ASN A 57 -9.27 -3.79 -9.69
CA ASN A 57 -8.44 -3.27 -10.76
C ASN A 57 -8.55 -1.74 -10.72
N TYR A 58 -7.74 -1.12 -9.85
CA TYR A 58 -7.59 0.31 -9.88
C TYR A 58 -7.02 0.71 -11.24
N GLN A 59 -7.62 1.71 -11.83
CA GLN A 59 -7.02 2.34 -13.00
C GLN A 59 -5.58 2.69 -12.65
N LYS A 60 -4.61 2.20 -13.44
CA LYS A 60 -3.19 2.47 -13.22
C LYS A 60 -2.93 3.96 -13.14
N LEU A 61 -2.37 4.41 -12.03
CA LEU A 61 -2.04 5.80 -11.82
C LEU A 61 -0.58 6.03 -12.21
N ASN A 62 -0.35 6.87 -13.21
CA ASN A 62 1.00 7.22 -13.65
C ASN A 62 1.73 8.20 -12.71
N ASN A 63 1.06 8.64 -11.64
CA ASN A 63 1.66 9.48 -10.62
C ASN A 63 2.79 8.75 -9.91
N LYS A 64 3.82 9.48 -9.52
CA LYS A 64 4.97 8.92 -8.82
C LYS A 64 4.81 9.08 -7.31
N ILE A 65 5.27 8.09 -6.56
CA ILE A 65 5.34 8.13 -5.11
C ILE A 65 6.81 8.19 -4.70
N ILE A 66 7.14 9.15 -3.87
CA ILE A 66 8.44 9.33 -3.27
C ILE A 66 8.33 8.88 -1.82
N ILE A 67 9.14 7.90 -1.41
CA ILE A 67 9.15 7.42 -0.02
C ILE A 67 10.50 7.77 0.60
N MET A 68 10.45 8.48 1.73
CA MET A 68 11.63 8.87 2.49
C MET A 68 12.10 7.68 3.34
N ALA A 69 13.14 7.00 2.90
CA ALA A 69 13.66 5.77 3.53
C ALA A 69 15.12 5.88 3.99
N GLY A 70 15.66 7.09 4.07
CA GLY A 70 17.08 7.34 4.38
C GLY A 70 17.41 7.58 5.86
N GLY A 71 16.40 7.66 6.73
CA GLY A 71 16.58 7.99 8.14
C GLY A 71 17.26 6.88 8.96
N ARG A 72 18.05 7.26 9.98
CA ARG A 72 18.77 6.34 10.87
C ARG A 72 17.84 5.58 11.85
N GLY A 73 16.62 6.08 12.09
CA GLY A 73 15.68 5.44 12.99
C GLY A 73 16.11 5.44 14.46
N GLU A 74 16.87 6.42 14.90
CA GLU A 74 17.53 6.47 16.23
C GLU A 74 16.59 6.23 17.42
N ARG A 75 15.32 6.65 17.31
CA ARG A 75 14.29 6.44 18.35
C ARG A 75 13.87 4.97 18.52
N LEU A 76 14.21 4.11 17.56
CA LEU A 76 13.89 2.68 17.60
C LEU A 76 15.08 1.81 17.96
N ARG A 77 16.19 2.38 18.41
CA ARG A 77 17.34 1.61 18.92
C ARG A 77 16.93 0.80 20.14
N PRO A 78 17.44 -0.45 20.29
CA PRO A 78 18.52 -1.07 19.51
C PRO A 78 18.09 -1.72 18.19
N LEU A 79 16.80 -1.81 17.86
CA LEU A 79 16.27 -2.50 16.67
C LEU A 79 16.85 -1.97 15.33
N THR A 80 17.27 -0.72 15.31
CA THR A 80 17.76 -0.04 14.12
C THR A 80 19.27 0.15 14.06
N ASN A 81 20.03 -0.56 14.92
CA ASN A 81 21.48 -0.51 14.85
C ASN A 81 22.01 -1.11 13.54
N ASP A 82 21.50 -2.29 13.17
CA ASP A 82 21.95 -3.07 12.02
C ASP A 82 20.90 -3.20 10.92
N ILE A 83 19.69 -2.68 11.16
CA ILE A 83 18.57 -2.74 10.24
C ILE A 83 18.02 -1.33 10.05
N PRO A 84 17.93 -0.80 8.81
CA PRO A 84 17.33 0.52 8.62
C PRO A 84 15.85 0.49 8.97
N LYS A 85 15.33 1.55 9.60
CA LYS A 85 13.93 1.65 10.06
C LYS A 85 12.89 1.12 9.05
N PRO A 86 12.98 1.44 7.76
CA PRO A 86 12.04 0.94 6.75
C PRO A 86 12.05 -0.58 6.58
N MET A 87 13.14 -1.25 6.98
CA MET A 87 13.30 -2.70 6.87
C MET A 87 12.91 -3.46 8.15
N VAL A 88 12.53 -2.77 9.21
CA VAL A 88 11.97 -3.41 10.41
C VAL A 88 10.70 -4.17 10.02
N LYS A 89 10.62 -5.45 10.41
CA LYS A 89 9.52 -6.32 10.01
C LYS A 89 8.33 -6.23 10.96
N ILE A 90 7.13 -6.15 10.40
CA ILE A 90 5.86 -6.30 11.10
C ILE A 90 5.11 -7.45 10.43
N ASN A 91 4.79 -8.50 11.20
CA ASN A 91 4.17 -9.73 10.68
C ASN A 91 4.97 -10.30 9.48
N GLY A 92 6.29 -10.45 9.66
CA GLY A 92 7.19 -11.07 8.69
C GLY A 92 7.63 -10.21 7.50
N LYS A 93 7.00 -9.04 7.27
CA LYS A 93 7.31 -8.16 6.13
C LYS A 93 7.86 -6.81 6.56
N PRO A 94 8.83 -6.23 5.83
CA PRO A 94 9.32 -4.88 6.08
C PRO A 94 8.19 -3.84 6.05
N ILE A 95 8.28 -2.83 6.92
CA ILE A 95 7.33 -1.69 6.94
C ILE A 95 7.25 -1.06 5.55
N LEU A 96 8.40 -0.84 4.91
CA LEU A 96 8.47 -0.23 3.57
C LEU A 96 7.72 -1.06 2.53
N GLU A 97 7.80 -2.40 2.58
CA GLU A 97 7.05 -3.27 1.67
C GLU A 97 5.55 -3.09 1.85
N LYS A 98 5.07 -3.03 3.10
CA LYS A 98 3.66 -2.82 3.39
C LYS A 98 3.16 -1.48 2.85
N ILE A 99 3.95 -0.42 2.99
CA ILE A 99 3.62 0.91 2.44
C ILE A 99 3.52 0.82 0.91
N ILE A 100 4.50 0.21 0.25
CA ILE A 100 4.51 0.07 -1.22
C ILE A 100 3.30 -0.75 -1.69
N LEU A 101 3.00 -1.88 -1.03
CA LEU A 101 1.87 -2.73 -1.40
C LEU A 101 0.51 -2.01 -1.20
N ASN A 102 0.37 -1.20 -0.15
CA ASN A 102 -0.85 -0.39 0.04
C ASN A 102 -1.03 0.64 -1.08
N CYS A 103 0.05 1.30 -1.49
CA CYS A 103 0.01 2.23 -2.62
C CYS A 103 -0.26 1.49 -3.95
N GLN A 104 0.35 0.31 -4.15
CA GLN A 104 0.11 -0.52 -5.32
C GLN A 104 -1.36 -0.96 -5.40
N ASN A 105 -1.95 -1.35 -4.28
CA ASN A 105 -3.37 -1.69 -4.20
C ASN A 105 -4.29 -0.50 -4.54
N SER A 106 -3.77 0.72 -4.45
CA SER A 106 -4.47 1.95 -4.86
C SER A 106 -4.19 2.36 -6.32
N GLY A 107 -3.46 1.52 -7.08
CA GLY A 107 -3.17 1.72 -8.50
C GLY A 107 -1.84 2.39 -8.81
N PHE A 108 -0.99 2.67 -7.81
CA PHE A 108 0.33 3.27 -8.04
C PHE A 108 1.37 2.20 -8.34
N GLU A 109 2.17 2.41 -9.38
CA GLU A 109 3.21 1.46 -9.79
C GLU A 109 4.62 2.05 -9.78
N ASN A 110 4.75 3.38 -9.71
CA ASN A 110 6.04 4.06 -9.88
C ASN A 110 6.52 4.70 -8.57
N PHE A 111 7.61 4.17 -8.03
CA PHE A 111 8.17 4.57 -6.74
C PHE A 111 9.58 5.12 -6.87
N PHE A 112 9.88 6.14 -6.08
CA PHE A 112 11.23 6.63 -5.81
C PHE A 112 11.51 6.45 -4.32
N LEU A 113 12.51 5.65 -3.99
CA LEU A 113 12.95 5.46 -2.61
C LEU A 113 14.15 6.34 -2.34
N SER A 114 14.00 7.35 -1.49
CA SER A 114 15.13 8.12 -0.98
C SER A 114 15.84 7.32 0.09
N VAL A 115 17.10 6.98 -0.14
CA VAL A 115 17.88 6.07 0.70
C VAL A 115 19.24 6.70 1.08
N ASN A 116 19.68 6.43 2.31
CA ASN A 116 20.97 6.86 2.84
C ASN A 116 21.53 5.78 3.77
N TYR A 117 21.10 5.78 5.04
CA TYR A 117 21.57 4.84 6.06
C TYR A 117 21.24 3.39 5.68
N LEU A 118 22.26 2.52 5.71
CA LEU A 118 22.16 1.09 5.35
C LEU A 118 21.43 0.83 4.02
N LYS A 119 21.59 1.75 3.05
CA LYS A 119 20.88 1.74 1.77
C LYS A 119 21.01 0.41 1.00
N ASN A 120 22.13 -0.29 1.16
CA ASN A 120 22.39 -1.55 0.44
C ASN A 120 21.39 -2.65 0.85
N GLN A 121 20.93 -2.68 2.11
CA GLN A 121 19.93 -3.65 2.55
C GLN A 121 18.59 -3.40 1.86
N ILE A 122 18.18 -2.12 1.73
CA ILE A 122 16.95 -1.75 1.03
C ILE A 122 17.06 -2.10 -0.45
N LYS A 123 18.19 -1.74 -1.09
CA LYS A 123 18.41 -2.00 -2.51
C LYS A 123 18.47 -3.49 -2.85
N SER A 124 19.11 -4.29 -2.00
CA SER A 124 19.20 -5.75 -2.18
C SER A 124 17.84 -6.43 -2.04
N TYR A 125 17.00 -5.97 -1.12
CA TYR A 125 15.69 -6.53 -0.88
C TYR A 125 14.71 -6.21 -2.01
N PHE A 126 14.56 -4.94 -2.35
CA PHE A 126 13.55 -4.51 -3.33
C PHE A 126 14.03 -4.59 -4.77
N LYS A 127 15.35 -4.53 -5.00
CA LYS A 127 15.93 -4.45 -6.35
C LYS A 127 15.22 -3.37 -7.18
N ARG A 128 14.60 -3.74 -8.28
CA ARG A 128 13.79 -2.84 -9.11
C ARG A 128 12.27 -2.99 -8.90
N GLY A 129 11.86 -3.71 -7.85
CA GLY A 129 10.45 -3.89 -7.49
C GLY A 129 9.69 -4.96 -8.27
N LYS A 130 10.35 -5.71 -9.18
CA LYS A 130 9.69 -6.72 -10.04
C LYS A 130 8.99 -7.81 -9.22
N SER A 131 9.56 -8.23 -8.09
CA SER A 131 8.98 -9.27 -7.22
C SER A 131 7.64 -8.88 -6.60
N ILE A 132 7.35 -7.60 -6.51
CA ILE A 132 6.10 -7.04 -5.98
C ILE A 132 5.33 -6.23 -7.04
N ASN A 133 5.61 -6.46 -8.33
CA ASN A 133 4.92 -5.86 -9.48
C ASN A 133 4.86 -4.32 -9.46
N VAL A 134 5.95 -3.66 -9.10
CA VAL A 134 6.11 -2.20 -9.13
C VAL A 134 7.44 -1.80 -9.77
N ASN A 135 7.59 -0.53 -10.12
CA ASN A 135 8.83 0.06 -10.61
C ASN A 135 9.48 0.89 -9.50
N ILE A 136 10.67 0.50 -9.06
CA ILE A 136 11.42 1.20 -8.01
C ILE A 136 12.67 1.84 -8.59
N ASN A 137 12.81 3.14 -8.36
CA ASN A 137 14.01 3.92 -8.58
C ASN A 137 14.57 4.39 -7.23
N TYR A 138 15.87 4.57 -7.14
CA TYR A 138 16.54 4.99 -5.91
C TYR A 138 17.08 6.40 -6.04
N LEU A 139 16.91 7.19 -4.99
CA LEU A 139 17.48 8.51 -4.80
C LEU A 139 18.49 8.39 -3.67
N GLU A 140 19.76 8.41 -4.01
CA GLU A 140 20.83 8.27 -3.03
C GLU A 140 21.24 9.63 -2.48
N GLU A 141 20.95 9.87 -1.21
CA GLU A 141 21.42 11.06 -0.51
C GLU A 141 22.89 10.89 -0.10
N LYS A 142 23.76 11.80 -0.53
CA LYS A 142 25.17 11.84 -0.09
C LYS A 142 25.28 12.33 1.36
N LYS A 143 24.35 13.17 1.80
CA LYS A 143 24.20 13.69 3.18
C LYS A 143 22.72 13.72 3.51
N PRO A 144 22.31 13.58 4.80
CA PRO A 144 20.93 13.76 5.18
C PRO A 144 20.43 15.13 4.77
N LEU A 145 19.47 15.18 3.85
CA LEU A 145 18.95 16.44 3.28
C LEU A 145 17.66 16.90 3.97
N GLY A 146 17.20 16.16 4.99
CA GLY A 146 15.91 16.42 5.66
C GLY A 146 14.71 15.98 4.80
N THR A 147 13.51 16.20 5.32
CA THR A 147 12.26 15.63 4.79
C THR A 147 11.97 16.00 3.32
N LEU A 148 12.35 17.19 2.87
CA LEU A 148 12.12 17.63 1.48
C LEU A 148 13.41 17.75 0.66
N GLY A 149 14.57 17.59 1.28
CA GLY A 149 15.85 17.79 0.58
C GLY A 149 16.11 16.77 -0.52
N SER A 150 15.61 15.54 -0.36
CA SER A 150 15.70 14.50 -1.40
C SER A 150 14.82 14.81 -2.61
N VAL A 151 13.76 15.62 -2.46
CA VAL A 151 12.95 16.11 -3.58
C VAL A 151 13.81 16.92 -4.55
N ARG A 152 14.81 17.69 -4.06
CA ARG A 152 15.76 18.39 -4.93
C ARG A 152 16.61 17.46 -5.81
N LEU A 153 16.91 16.26 -5.34
CA LEU A 153 17.61 15.24 -6.15
C LEU A 153 16.74 14.74 -7.31
N ILE A 154 15.45 14.96 -7.21
CA ILE A 154 14.47 14.53 -8.18
C ILE A 154 14.22 15.64 -9.22
N GLU A 155 14.55 16.90 -8.91
CA GLU A 155 14.19 18.07 -9.73
C GLU A 155 14.50 17.91 -11.23
N LYS A 156 15.63 17.34 -11.60
CA LYS A 156 15.95 17.12 -13.02
C LYS A 156 15.13 16.01 -13.69
N LYS A 157 14.66 14.99 -12.92
CA LYS A 157 13.91 13.84 -13.46
C LYS A 157 12.40 13.93 -13.23
N ILE A 158 11.94 14.73 -12.28
CA ILE A 158 10.52 14.92 -11.94
C ILE A 158 9.97 16.21 -12.54
N LEU A 159 10.77 17.25 -12.77
CA LEU A 159 10.33 18.46 -13.46
C LEU A 159 9.88 18.21 -14.91
N GLU A 160 10.30 17.09 -15.51
CA GLU A 160 9.67 16.56 -16.74
C GLU A 160 8.25 16.02 -16.49
N LEU A 161 7.78 15.97 -15.23
CA LEU A 161 6.49 15.42 -14.86
C LEU A 161 5.46 16.53 -14.73
N LYS A 162 4.71 16.73 -15.80
CA LYS A 162 3.48 17.52 -15.81
C LYS A 162 2.35 16.95 -14.91
N LYS A 163 2.64 16.00 -14.02
CA LYS A 163 1.66 15.31 -13.17
C LYS A 163 2.02 15.46 -11.70
N PRO A 164 1.05 15.62 -10.80
CA PRO A 164 1.29 15.66 -9.35
C PRO A 164 1.93 14.36 -8.86
N PHE A 165 2.75 14.44 -7.81
CA PHE A 165 3.39 13.30 -7.14
C PHE A 165 3.06 13.31 -5.65
N ILE A 166 3.25 12.18 -4.98
CA ILE A 166 3.00 12.01 -3.54
C ILE A 166 4.33 11.81 -2.83
N VAL A 167 4.51 12.47 -1.68
CA VAL A 167 5.65 12.23 -0.78
C VAL A 167 5.14 11.56 0.49
N ILE A 168 5.79 10.47 0.89
CA ILE A 168 5.53 9.71 2.12
C ILE A 168 6.80 9.76 2.99
N ASN A 169 6.64 10.20 4.24
CA ASN A 169 7.72 10.29 5.24
C ASN A 169 7.44 9.38 6.45
#